data_6b5373193ce05f39281ab31cf220e334
#
_entry.id   6b5373193ce05f39281ab31cf220e334
#
_cell.length_a   1.000
_cell.length_b   1.000
_cell.length_c   1.000
_cell.angle_alpha   90.00
_cell.angle_beta   90.00
_cell.angle_gamma   90.00
#
_symmetry.space_group_name_H-M   'P 1'
#
loop_
_entity.id
_entity.type
_entity.pdbx_description
1 polymer ?
#
loop_
_entity_poly.entity_id
_entity_poly.type
_entity_poly.pdbx_seq_one_letter_code
_entity_poly.pdbx_strand_id
1 'polypeptide(L)'
;SHMIRLSIIFTFFICFNSFGQTLNLNNTLFENNLRRAQLNGYIDSKISFTLRPLELNNYKLDDSIFDYKNYAPTVLSFFNDYGKLKILPIDFNINYSSHHPYNRNNGSMIPARGYQHLISAGLYLELGPLSIQLKPETVYAENKNYDGFWEGHYDIIWSRRYLLWNRIDMPERFGESAYKKTTMGQSSIKLNFKSISLGLSSENIWWGPSIRNGVLMSNNAQGFNHITINTRKPIETRIGNFEFQFVTGRLEPSGFNPPGTDRTYAGTKLFIPKINQSSQTDDWRFFQGYIIKLSPKNIENLHLGFIRWVQMYSALLEGKYEWFEGK
;
A
#
# COMPACT_ATOMS: atom_id res chain seq x y z
N SER A 1 40.59 8.97 17.89
CA SER A 1 40.04 8.61 16.55
C SER A 1 38.59 8.13 16.61
N HIS A 2 38.16 7.38 17.62
CA HIS A 2 36.76 6.97 17.76
C HIS A 2 35.82 8.11 18.16
N MET A 3 36.25 9.02 19.03
CA MET A 3 35.46 10.21 19.42
C MET A 3 35.22 11.16 18.24
N ILE A 4 36.20 11.35 17.36
CA ILE A 4 36.06 12.22 16.18
C ILE A 4 35.05 11.58 15.18
N ARG A 5 35.08 10.24 14.98
CA ARG A 5 34.12 9.56 14.15
C ARG A 5 32.69 9.59 14.69
N LEU A 6 32.54 9.46 16.02
CA LEU A 6 31.23 9.59 16.67
C LEU A 6 30.71 11.05 16.57
N SER A 7 31.61 12.04 16.73
CA SER A 7 31.24 13.46 16.60
C SER A 7 30.83 13.82 15.17
N ILE A 8 31.48 13.28 14.15
CA ILE A 8 31.11 13.48 12.74
C ILE A 8 29.76 12.82 12.43
N ILE A 9 29.50 11.61 12.94
CA ILE A 9 28.20 10.94 12.80
C ILE A 9 27.12 11.75 13.52
N PHE A 10 27.39 12.25 14.72
CA PHE A 10 26.46 13.07 15.48
C PHE A 10 26.21 14.44 14.83
N THR A 11 27.25 15.06 14.25
CA THR A 11 27.12 16.33 13.52
C THR A 11 26.38 16.17 12.21
N PHE A 12 26.48 15.01 11.54
CA PHE A 12 25.71 14.72 10.33
C PHE A 12 24.21 14.56 10.62
N PHE A 13 23.84 14.09 11.82
CA PHE A 13 22.45 13.98 12.27
C PHE A 13 21.80 15.33 12.64
N ILE A 14 22.57 16.35 12.98
CA ILE A 14 22.05 17.64 13.47
C ILE A 14 21.45 18.52 12.34
N CYS A 15 21.72 18.25 11.07
CA CYS A 15 21.40 19.19 9.97
C CYS A 15 20.07 18.95 9.23
N PHE A 16 19.23 17.99 9.59
CA PHE A 16 18.05 17.67 8.82
C PHE A 16 16.77 17.66 9.67
N ASN A 17 15.94 18.68 9.50
CA ASN A 17 14.54 18.61 9.93
C ASN A 17 13.78 17.69 8.97
N SER A 18 13.20 16.63 9.52
CA SER A 18 12.43 15.64 8.79
C SER A 18 10.97 15.72 9.21
N PHE A 19 10.09 15.93 8.25
CA PHE A 19 8.65 15.90 8.44
C PHE A 19 8.09 14.91 7.43
N GLY A 20 7.48 13.82 7.85
CA GLY A 20 7.15 12.72 6.92
C GLY A 20 5.95 11.86 7.28
N GLN A 21 4.95 12.42 7.99
CA GLN A 21 3.68 11.75 8.23
C GLN A 21 2.91 11.54 6.94
N THR A 22 2.43 10.30 6.71
CA THR A 22 1.68 9.95 5.51
C THR A 22 0.17 9.95 5.73
N LEU A 23 -0.57 10.34 4.69
CA LEU A 23 -2.02 10.26 4.64
C LEU A 23 -2.45 8.86 4.22
N ASN A 24 -3.24 8.19 5.06
CA ASN A 24 -3.82 6.88 4.73
C ASN A 24 -4.70 6.96 3.47
N LEU A 25 -4.55 6.00 2.56
CA LEU A 25 -5.34 5.90 1.31
C LEU A 25 -6.85 5.76 1.57
N ASN A 26 -7.26 5.28 2.74
CA ASN A 26 -8.66 5.20 3.12
C ASN A 26 -9.29 6.58 3.40
N ASN A 27 -8.47 7.62 3.62
CA ASN A 27 -8.96 8.98 3.87
C ASN A 27 -9.22 9.76 2.58
N THR A 28 -10.13 9.24 1.77
CA THR A 28 -10.49 9.81 0.45
C THR A 28 -11.10 11.20 0.55
N LEU A 29 -11.79 11.51 1.64
CA LEU A 29 -12.38 12.83 1.85
C LEU A 29 -11.29 13.90 2.00
N PHE A 30 -10.27 13.62 2.80
CA PHE A 30 -9.16 14.55 3.00
C PHE A 30 -8.36 14.73 1.70
N GLU A 31 -8.06 13.65 0.98
CA GLU A 31 -7.38 13.73 -0.33
C GLU A 31 -8.18 14.57 -1.34
N ASN A 32 -9.50 14.38 -1.40
CA ASN A 32 -10.36 15.18 -2.27
C ASN A 32 -10.37 16.66 -1.89
N ASN A 33 -10.31 16.98 -0.61
CA ASN A 33 -10.17 18.37 -0.15
C ASN A 33 -8.82 18.97 -0.55
N LEU A 34 -7.72 18.22 -0.46
CA LEU A 34 -6.42 18.65 -0.97
C LEU A 34 -6.45 18.93 -2.48
N ARG A 35 -7.11 18.07 -3.27
CA ARG A 35 -7.27 18.29 -4.72
C ARG A 35 -8.07 19.54 -5.03
N ARG A 36 -9.15 19.81 -4.29
CA ARG A 36 -9.94 21.04 -4.43
C ARG A 36 -9.13 22.27 -4.04
N ALA A 37 -8.35 22.19 -2.97
CA ALA A 37 -7.45 23.26 -2.55
C ALA A 37 -6.40 23.57 -3.63
N GLN A 38 -5.88 22.55 -4.30
CA GLN A 38 -4.96 22.75 -5.42
C GLN A 38 -5.62 23.46 -6.61
N LEU A 39 -6.84 23.05 -6.97
CA LEU A 39 -7.61 23.69 -8.04
C LEU A 39 -7.91 25.16 -7.74
N ASN A 40 -8.09 25.52 -6.48
CA ASN A 40 -8.31 26.90 -6.04
C ASN A 40 -7.01 27.71 -5.81
N GLY A 41 -5.85 27.12 -6.08
CA GLY A 41 -4.55 27.78 -5.94
C GLY A 41 -4.00 27.86 -4.52
N TYR A 42 -4.62 27.20 -3.54
CA TYR A 42 -4.16 27.19 -2.15
C TYR A 42 -3.00 26.22 -1.90
N ILE A 43 -2.78 25.28 -2.80
CA ILE A 43 -1.69 24.29 -2.76
C ILE A 43 -0.92 24.35 -4.07
N ASP A 44 0.40 24.17 -4.00
CA ASP A 44 1.29 24.21 -5.16
C ASP A 44 0.82 23.21 -6.25
N SER A 45 0.57 23.71 -7.46
CA SER A 45 0.17 22.91 -8.62
C SER A 45 1.23 21.92 -9.09
N LYS A 46 2.49 22.08 -8.66
CA LYS A 46 3.60 21.16 -8.97
C LYS A 46 3.46 19.82 -8.27
N ILE A 47 2.72 19.77 -7.16
CA ILE A 47 2.49 18.54 -6.41
C ILE A 47 1.52 17.66 -7.20
N SER A 48 1.96 16.45 -7.55
CA SER A 48 1.06 15.49 -8.19
C SER A 48 0.45 14.55 -7.15
N PHE A 49 -0.75 14.07 -7.45
CA PHE A 49 -1.37 12.98 -6.69
C PHE A 49 -1.05 11.61 -7.33
N THR A 50 0.08 11.50 -8.01
CA THR A 50 0.47 10.30 -8.74
C THR A 50 1.16 9.27 -7.84
N LEU A 51 1.91 9.73 -6.84
CA LEU A 51 2.57 8.90 -5.83
C LEU A 51 1.81 9.03 -4.52
N ARG A 52 1.24 7.94 -4.04
CA ARG A 52 0.53 7.88 -2.76
C ARG A 52 1.01 6.68 -1.94
N PRO A 53 1.08 6.75 -0.62
CA PRO A 53 0.51 7.76 0.28
C PRO A 53 1.22 9.11 0.22
N LEU A 54 0.43 10.18 0.44
CA LEU A 54 0.94 11.56 0.42
C LEU A 54 1.63 11.88 1.74
N GLU A 55 2.78 12.54 1.70
CA GLU A 55 3.44 13.09 2.89
C GLU A 55 2.90 14.49 3.20
N LEU A 56 2.06 14.61 4.20
CA LEU A 56 1.27 15.82 4.48
C LEU A 56 2.11 17.07 4.79
N ASN A 57 3.27 16.89 5.42
CA ASN A 57 4.11 18.01 5.80
C ASN A 57 4.79 18.74 4.63
N ASN A 58 4.72 18.16 3.43
CA ASN A 58 5.24 18.82 2.22
C ASN A 58 4.26 19.84 1.63
N TYR A 59 3.02 19.86 2.13
CA TYR A 59 2.01 20.80 1.72
C TYR A 59 2.01 21.98 2.69
N LYS A 60 2.14 23.20 2.19
CA LYS A 60 1.85 24.41 2.95
C LYS A 60 0.33 24.52 3.02
N LEU A 61 -0.25 23.82 3.98
CA LEU A 61 -1.69 23.87 4.22
C LEU A 61 -2.00 25.13 5.02
N ASP A 62 -2.91 25.94 4.51
CA ASP A 62 -3.46 27.05 5.27
C ASP A 62 -4.41 26.49 6.32
N ASP A 63 -4.13 26.77 7.59
CA ASP A 63 -4.94 26.32 8.73
C ASP A 63 -6.40 26.81 8.64
N SER A 64 -6.68 27.87 7.87
CA SER A 64 -8.04 28.39 7.65
C SER A 64 -8.89 27.47 6.76
N ILE A 65 -8.27 26.63 5.94
CA ILE A 65 -8.95 25.76 4.96
C ILE A 65 -8.99 24.33 5.47
N PHE A 66 -7.95 23.92 6.18
CA PHE A 66 -7.81 22.57 6.74
C PHE A 66 -7.37 22.68 8.20
N ASP A 67 -8.14 22.08 9.07
CA ASP A 67 -7.74 21.88 10.46
C ASP A 67 -6.64 20.78 10.54
N TYR A 68 -5.50 21.09 9.90
CA TYR A 68 -4.38 20.17 9.80
C TYR A 68 -3.68 19.96 11.14
N LYS A 69 -3.62 21.00 11.98
CA LYS A 69 -2.98 20.91 13.29
C LYS A 69 -3.70 19.92 14.19
N ASN A 70 -5.02 19.83 14.07
CA ASN A 70 -5.82 18.89 14.84
C ASN A 70 -5.87 17.50 14.20
N TYR A 71 -5.48 17.35 12.91
CA TYR A 71 -5.42 16.04 12.27
C TYR A 71 -4.42 15.09 12.94
N ALA A 72 -3.23 15.59 13.34
CA ALA A 72 -2.25 14.81 14.07
C ALA A 72 -1.51 15.71 15.06
N PRO A 73 -2.09 15.92 16.27
CA PRO A 73 -1.51 16.82 17.25
C PRO A 73 -0.17 16.29 17.77
N THR A 74 0.77 17.20 17.95
CA THR A 74 2.02 16.91 18.66
C THR A 74 1.72 16.81 20.14
N VAL A 75 1.99 15.66 20.76
CA VAL A 75 1.78 15.42 22.19
C VAL A 75 3.03 15.63 23.00
N LEU A 76 4.20 15.47 22.39
CA LEU A 76 5.48 15.63 23.04
C LEU A 76 6.52 16.20 22.08
N SER A 77 7.21 17.26 22.49
CA SER A 77 8.42 17.77 21.86
C SER A 77 9.60 17.61 22.81
N PHE A 78 10.75 17.21 22.30
CA PHE A 78 11.97 16.98 23.07
C PHE A 78 13.20 17.40 22.26
N PHE A 79 14.33 17.60 22.97
CA PHE A 79 15.59 18.10 22.37
C PHE A 79 15.40 19.41 21.59
N ASN A 80 14.74 20.41 22.18
CA ASN A 80 14.45 21.71 21.54
C ASN A 80 13.76 21.57 20.18
N ASP A 81 12.68 20.81 20.14
CA ASP A 81 11.87 20.50 18.92
C ASP A 81 12.59 19.63 17.85
N TYR A 82 13.77 19.11 18.15
CA TYR A 82 14.45 18.17 17.26
C TYR A 82 13.73 16.80 17.18
N GLY A 83 13.06 16.40 18.26
CA GLY A 83 12.21 15.22 18.33
C GLY A 83 10.76 15.60 18.59
N LYS A 84 9.81 14.98 17.88
CA LYS A 84 8.37 15.20 18.04
C LYS A 84 7.63 13.89 17.98
N LEU A 85 6.73 13.69 18.94
CA LEU A 85 5.78 12.58 18.96
C LEU A 85 4.39 13.12 18.69
N LYS A 86 3.71 12.52 17.71
CA LYS A 86 2.34 12.86 17.32
C LYS A 86 1.42 11.66 17.50
N ILE A 87 0.18 11.90 17.87
CA ILE A 87 -0.89 10.89 17.81
C ILE A 87 -1.54 10.96 16.43
N LEU A 88 -1.63 9.81 15.76
CA LEU A 88 -2.31 9.72 14.48
C LEU A 88 -3.82 9.53 14.69
N PRO A 89 -4.66 10.00 13.76
CA PRO A 89 -6.10 9.80 13.83
C PRO A 89 -6.46 8.33 13.92
N ILE A 90 -7.51 8.06 14.69
CA ILE A 90 -8.13 6.73 14.73
C ILE A 90 -8.98 6.59 13.47
N ASP A 91 -8.69 5.57 12.66
CA ASP A 91 -9.54 5.19 11.53
C ASP A 91 -10.48 4.06 11.99
N PHE A 92 -11.77 4.28 11.78
CA PHE A 92 -12.80 3.30 12.05
C PHE A 92 -13.73 3.20 10.85
N ASN A 93 -13.61 2.09 10.11
CA ASN A 93 -14.41 1.83 8.93
C ASN A 93 -15.37 0.67 9.19
N ILE A 94 -16.63 0.85 8.83
CA ILE A 94 -17.67 -0.16 8.94
C ILE A 94 -18.22 -0.46 7.56
N ASN A 95 -18.45 -1.75 7.27
CA ASN A 95 -19.16 -2.20 6.09
C ASN A 95 -20.17 -3.28 6.48
N TYR A 96 -21.32 -3.29 5.80
CA TYR A 96 -22.33 -4.31 5.93
C TYR A 96 -22.82 -4.76 4.56
N SER A 97 -22.71 -6.06 4.28
CA SER A 97 -23.18 -6.68 3.05
C SER A 97 -24.27 -7.70 3.38
N SER A 98 -25.50 -7.42 2.95
CA SER A 98 -26.66 -8.28 3.26
C SER A 98 -26.65 -9.60 2.47
N HIS A 99 -26.08 -9.59 1.28
CA HIS A 99 -26.10 -10.73 0.36
C HIS A 99 -24.71 -10.95 -0.28
N HIS A 100 -24.53 -10.68 -1.57
CA HIS A 100 -23.24 -10.86 -2.26
C HIS A 100 -22.24 -9.80 -1.79
N PRO A 101 -21.09 -10.21 -1.24
CA PRO A 101 -20.11 -9.27 -0.76
C PRO A 101 -19.40 -8.58 -1.92
N TYR A 102 -19.17 -7.29 -1.73
CA TYR A 102 -18.38 -6.47 -2.63
C TYR A 102 -17.37 -5.67 -1.83
N ASN A 103 -16.12 -5.67 -2.27
CA ASN A 103 -15.07 -4.88 -1.64
C ASN A 103 -14.21 -4.21 -2.73
N ARG A 104 -13.97 -2.90 -2.57
CA ARG A 104 -13.14 -2.15 -3.51
C ARG A 104 -12.44 -0.99 -2.81
N ASN A 105 -11.12 -0.96 -2.93
CA ASN A 105 -10.27 0.07 -2.34
C ASN A 105 -10.46 0.27 -0.82
N ASN A 106 -10.77 -0.78 -0.09
CA ASN A 106 -11.00 -0.76 1.34
C ASN A 106 -9.82 -1.31 2.16
N GLY A 107 -8.62 -1.34 1.57
CA GLY A 107 -7.40 -1.77 2.25
C GLY A 107 -7.46 -3.20 2.76
N SER A 108 -7.21 -3.38 4.05
CA SER A 108 -7.16 -4.68 4.71
C SER A 108 -8.52 -5.37 4.88
N MET A 109 -9.64 -4.70 4.60
CA MET A 109 -10.97 -5.29 4.65
C MET A 109 -11.16 -6.31 3.51
N ILE A 110 -11.97 -7.35 3.76
CA ILE A 110 -12.22 -8.44 2.81
C ILE A 110 -13.64 -8.34 2.21
N PRO A 111 -13.93 -8.93 1.04
CA PRO A 111 -15.30 -9.14 0.61
C PRO A 111 -15.96 -10.20 1.50
N ALA A 112 -16.78 -9.75 2.46
CA ALA A 112 -17.45 -10.62 3.41
C ALA A 112 -18.93 -10.28 3.52
N ARG A 113 -19.80 -11.29 3.61
CA ARG A 113 -21.20 -11.11 3.96
C ARG A 113 -21.36 -10.89 5.45
N GLY A 114 -22.25 -9.98 5.83
CA GLY A 114 -22.52 -9.58 7.20
C GLY A 114 -21.79 -8.31 7.56
N TYR A 115 -21.64 -8.10 8.84
CA TYR A 115 -20.95 -6.95 9.43
C TYR A 115 -19.43 -7.14 9.37
N GLN A 116 -18.74 -6.06 9.09
CA GLN A 116 -17.29 -6.03 9.14
C GLN A 116 -16.81 -4.64 9.55
N HIS A 117 -15.70 -4.57 10.27
CA HIS A 117 -15.05 -3.31 10.62
C HIS A 117 -13.53 -3.41 10.57
N LEU A 118 -12.91 -2.28 10.33
CA LEU A 118 -11.47 -2.05 10.43
C LEU A 118 -11.24 -0.96 11.47
N ILE A 119 -10.31 -1.21 12.40
CA ILE A 119 -9.83 -0.24 13.38
C ILE A 119 -8.34 -0.06 13.19
N SER A 120 -7.89 1.19 13.16
CA SER A 120 -6.49 1.55 13.12
C SER A 120 -6.23 2.77 14.00
N ALA A 121 -5.18 2.72 14.80
CA ALA A 121 -4.70 3.83 15.61
C ALA A 121 -3.18 3.82 15.62
N GLY A 122 -2.55 4.97 15.81
CA GLY A 122 -1.10 4.99 15.70
C GLY A 122 -0.42 6.20 16.27
N LEU A 123 0.91 6.13 16.20
CA LEU A 123 1.84 7.16 16.64
C LEU A 123 2.81 7.47 15.50
N TYR A 124 3.27 8.69 15.48
CA TYR A 124 4.31 9.15 14.57
C TYR A 124 5.42 9.85 15.35
N LEU A 125 6.63 9.34 15.21
CA LEU A 125 7.84 9.87 15.82
C LEU A 125 8.74 10.51 14.75
N GLU A 126 9.15 11.72 14.97
CA GLU A 126 10.23 12.41 14.23
C GLU A 126 11.45 12.54 15.13
N LEU A 127 12.61 12.21 14.60
CA LEU A 127 13.90 12.43 15.28
C LEU A 127 14.95 12.77 14.24
N GLY A 128 15.13 14.06 13.98
CA GLY A 128 16.00 14.55 12.92
C GLY A 128 15.65 13.95 11.57
N PRO A 129 16.56 13.23 10.88
CA PRO A 129 16.27 12.59 9.60
C PRO A 129 15.42 11.31 9.72
N LEU A 130 15.30 10.74 10.93
CA LEU A 130 14.54 9.52 11.16
C LEU A 130 13.08 9.84 11.39
N SER A 131 12.19 9.14 10.69
CA SER A 131 10.75 9.11 10.96
C SER A 131 10.27 7.68 11.17
N ILE A 132 9.43 7.48 12.18
CA ILE A 132 8.81 6.19 12.49
C ILE A 132 7.30 6.43 12.59
N GLN A 133 6.54 5.80 11.73
CA GLN A 133 5.09 5.72 11.79
C GLN A 133 4.69 4.32 12.22
N LEU A 134 3.96 4.19 13.32
CA LEU A 134 3.39 2.94 13.77
C LEU A 134 1.87 3.09 13.76
N LYS A 135 1.22 2.44 12.79
CA LYS A 135 -0.24 2.51 12.61
C LYS A 135 -0.81 1.14 12.18
N PRO A 136 -0.85 0.16 13.10
CA PRO A 136 -1.39 -1.16 12.83
C PRO A 136 -2.89 -1.09 12.50
N GLU A 137 -3.36 -2.11 11.78
CA GLU A 137 -4.75 -2.29 11.38
C GLU A 137 -5.28 -3.61 11.90
N THR A 138 -6.47 -3.61 12.47
CA THR A 138 -7.20 -4.81 12.88
C THR A 138 -8.53 -4.85 12.15
N VAL A 139 -8.77 -5.96 11.44
CA VAL A 139 -10.02 -6.25 10.74
C VAL A 139 -10.74 -7.37 11.45
N TYR A 140 -12.05 -7.18 11.61
CA TYR A 140 -13.00 -8.22 11.96
C TYR A 140 -14.11 -8.26 10.93
N ALA A 141 -14.49 -9.46 10.47
CA ALA A 141 -15.64 -9.66 9.59
C ALA A 141 -16.43 -10.91 10.04
N GLU A 142 -17.75 -10.81 10.07
CA GLU A 142 -18.62 -11.97 10.36
C GLU A 142 -18.43 -13.08 9.34
N ASN A 143 -18.11 -12.73 8.09
CA ASN A 143 -17.82 -13.64 6.98
C ASN A 143 -18.88 -14.76 6.84
N LYS A 144 -20.17 -14.36 6.93
CA LYS A 144 -21.32 -15.26 6.82
C LYS A 144 -21.33 -15.99 5.48
N ASN A 145 -21.89 -17.19 5.47
CA ASN A 145 -22.06 -17.97 4.24
C ASN A 145 -23.00 -17.25 3.25
N TYR A 146 -22.73 -17.39 1.96
CA TYR A 146 -23.56 -16.88 0.87
C TYR A 146 -23.45 -17.79 -0.34
N ASP A 147 -24.43 -17.73 -1.22
CA ASP A 147 -24.43 -18.49 -2.45
C ASP A 147 -23.39 -17.90 -3.40
N GLY A 148 -22.28 -18.57 -3.49
CA GLY A 148 -21.16 -18.19 -4.34
C GLY A 148 -21.34 -18.63 -5.79
N PHE A 149 -20.24 -19.04 -6.40
CA PHE A 149 -20.27 -19.56 -7.75
C PHE A 149 -21.05 -20.87 -7.80
N TRP A 150 -22.07 -20.91 -8.63
CA TRP A 150 -23.02 -22.02 -8.67
C TRP A 150 -22.33 -23.36 -8.96
N GLU A 151 -22.55 -24.33 -8.09
CA GLU A 151 -21.92 -25.65 -8.18
C GLU A 151 -22.33 -26.45 -9.42
N GLY A 152 -23.50 -26.19 -9.98
CA GLY A 152 -24.03 -26.87 -11.16
C GLY A 152 -23.44 -26.41 -12.50
N HIS A 153 -22.47 -25.51 -12.51
CA HIS A 153 -21.76 -25.16 -13.74
C HIS A 153 -20.97 -26.34 -14.30
N TYR A 154 -20.90 -26.43 -15.64
CA TYR A 154 -20.10 -27.42 -16.34
C TYR A 154 -18.62 -27.34 -15.96
N ASP A 155 -17.93 -28.47 -15.96
CA ASP A 155 -16.52 -28.57 -15.56
C ASP A 155 -15.59 -27.67 -16.35
N ILE A 156 -15.88 -27.40 -17.63
CA ILE A 156 -15.09 -26.46 -18.44
C ILE A 156 -15.15 -25.02 -17.87
N ILE A 157 -16.30 -24.62 -17.32
CA ILE A 157 -16.48 -23.31 -16.69
C ILE A 157 -15.70 -23.24 -15.38
N TRP A 158 -15.75 -24.32 -14.58
CA TRP A 158 -14.95 -24.46 -13.37
C TRP A 158 -13.44 -24.42 -13.66
N SER A 159 -12.99 -25.15 -14.69
CA SER A 159 -11.58 -25.14 -15.10
C SER A 159 -11.09 -23.72 -15.44
N ARG A 160 -11.88 -22.96 -16.21
CA ARG A 160 -11.56 -21.57 -16.56
C ARG A 160 -11.56 -20.65 -15.34
N ARG A 161 -12.49 -20.87 -14.41
CA ARG A 161 -12.55 -20.14 -13.15
C ARG A 161 -11.27 -20.37 -12.34
N TYR A 162 -10.86 -21.62 -12.12
CA TYR A 162 -9.65 -21.95 -11.40
C TYR A 162 -8.40 -21.37 -12.07
N LEU A 163 -8.33 -21.39 -13.38
CA LEU A 163 -7.23 -20.79 -14.13
C LEU A 163 -7.08 -19.28 -13.84
N LEU A 164 -8.20 -18.56 -13.74
CA LEU A 164 -8.22 -17.14 -13.41
C LEU A 164 -7.85 -16.91 -11.94
N TRP A 165 -8.55 -17.55 -11.02
CA TRP A 165 -8.40 -17.36 -9.58
C TRP A 165 -7.02 -17.77 -9.07
N ASN A 166 -6.44 -18.81 -9.62
CA ASN A 166 -5.09 -19.22 -9.31
C ASN A 166 -4.04 -18.12 -9.64
N ARG A 167 -4.30 -17.31 -10.66
CA ARG A 167 -3.36 -16.26 -11.07
C ARG A 167 -3.44 -15.01 -10.21
N ILE A 168 -4.62 -14.68 -9.72
CA ILE A 168 -4.86 -13.39 -9.04
C ILE A 168 -4.93 -13.50 -7.52
N ASP A 169 -4.89 -14.72 -6.96
CA ASP A 169 -5.01 -14.95 -5.51
C ASP A 169 -6.20 -14.19 -4.89
N MET A 170 -7.38 -14.42 -5.43
CA MET A 170 -8.60 -13.77 -4.99
C MET A 170 -9.64 -14.83 -4.62
N PRO A 171 -9.63 -15.33 -3.38
CA PRO A 171 -10.57 -16.35 -2.92
C PRO A 171 -12.00 -15.78 -2.95
N GLU A 172 -12.96 -16.65 -3.21
CA GLU A 172 -14.37 -16.27 -3.17
C GLU A 172 -14.81 -15.94 -1.73
N ARG A 173 -14.28 -16.69 -0.77
CA ARG A 173 -14.52 -16.51 0.64
C ARG A 173 -13.23 -16.72 1.44
N PHE A 174 -13.05 -15.95 2.49
CA PHE A 174 -11.90 -16.00 3.37
C PHE A 174 -12.14 -16.97 4.55
N GLY A 175 -12.20 -18.26 4.25
CA GLY A 175 -12.50 -19.30 5.23
C GLY A 175 -14.00 -19.42 5.54
N GLU A 176 -14.35 -20.36 6.43
CA GLU A 176 -15.75 -20.71 6.76
C GLU A 176 -16.26 -20.04 8.02
N SER A 177 -15.38 -19.46 8.82
CA SER A 177 -15.68 -18.80 10.09
C SER A 177 -15.49 -17.28 9.99
N ALA A 178 -15.77 -16.59 11.09
CA ALA A 178 -15.46 -15.17 11.23
C ALA A 178 -13.97 -14.91 10.96
N TYR A 179 -13.67 -13.87 10.19
CA TYR A 179 -12.32 -13.48 9.85
C TYR A 179 -11.82 -12.42 10.82
N LYS A 180 -10.65 -12.63 11.38
CA LYS A 180 -9.96 -11.66 12.23
C LYS A 180 -8.48 -11.63 11.88
N LYS A 181 -7.96 -10.44 11.57
CA LYS A 181 -6.54 -10.27 11.24
C LYS A 181 -6.03 -8.93 11.73
N THR A 182 -4.86 -8.97 12.38
CA THR A 182 -4.10 -7.75 12.72
C THR A 182 -2.82 -7.73 11.90
N THR A 183 -2.50 -6.58 11.31
CA THR A 183 -1.33 -6.36 10.48
C THR A 183 -0.59 -5.12 10.94
N MET A 184 0.65 -4.92 10.45
CA MET A 184 1.39 -3.67 10.68
C MET A 184 0.70 -2.46 10.03
N GLY A 185 -0.26 -2.70 9.14
CA GLY A 185 -1.09 -1.67 8.53
C GLY A 185 -0.25 -0.58 7.87
N GLN A 186 -0.55 0.67 8.18
CA GLN A 186 0.10 1.84 7.57
C GLN A 186 1.34 2.26 8.36
N SER A 187 2.27 1.33 8.57
CA SER A 187 3.48 1.55 9.38
C SER A 187 4.73 1.70 8.51
N SER A 188 5.69 2.51 8.96
CA SER A 188 6.95 2.70 8.24
C SER A 188 8.07 3.22 9.13
N ILE A 189 9.32 2.95 8.74
CA ILE A 189 10.54 3.51 9.31
C ILE A 189 11.34 4.08 8.14
N LYS A 190 11.55 5.39 8.12
CA LYS A 190 12.19 6.09 6.99
C LYS A 190 13.31 7.00 7.44
N LEU A 191 14.39 7.04 6.64
CA LEU A 191 15.44 8.03 6.70
C LEU A 191 15.21 9.07 5.60
N ASN A 192 15.13 10.33 5.99
CA ASN A 192 14.73 11.44 5.13
C ASN A 192 15.91 12.36 4.85
N PHE A 193 16.24 12.54 3.59
CA PHE A 193 17.34 13.39 3.13
C PHE A 193 16.80 14.42 2.14
N LYS A 194 16.59 15.66 2.62
CA LYS A 194 16.00 16.74 1.80
C LYS A 194 14.71 16.30 1.10
N SER A 195 14.77 16.03 -0.21
CA SER A 195 13.62 15.65 -1.03
C SER A 195 13.47 14.16 -1.25
N ILE A 196 14.32 13.33 -0.68
CA ILE A 196 14.33 11.87 -0.87
C ILE A 196 14.15 11.17 0.48
N SER A 197 13.46 10.06 0.47
CA SER A 197 13.28 9.16 1.60
C SER A 197 13.68 7.74 1.20
N LEU A 198 14.31 7.04 2.15
CA LEU A 198 14.63 5.61 2.06
C LEU A 198 14.08 4.93 3.32
N GLY A 199 13.38 3.83 3.20
CA GLY A 199 12.87 3.14 4.38
C GLY A 199 12.26 1.78 4.13
N LEU A 200 11.79 1.20 5.25
CA LEU A 200 10.96 0.01 5.30
C LEU A 200 9.52 0.46 5.56
N SER A 201 8.57 -0.10 4.85
CA SER A 201 7.16 0.25 4.97
C SER A 201 6.26 -0.97 4.77
N SER A 202 5.12 -0.95 5.45
CA SER A 202 3.98 -1.82 5.19
C SER A 202 2.75 -1.06 4.67
N GLU A 203 2.93 0.23 4.34
CA GLU A 203 1.86 1.09 3.86
C GLU A 203 1.29 0.59 2.52
N ASN A 204 0.01 0.79 2.30
CA ASN A 204 -0.58 0.64 0.99
C ASN A 204 -0.04 1.69 0.03
N ILE A 205 0.20 1.29 -1.21
CA ILE A 205 0.76 2.14 -2.27
C ILE A 205 -0.29 2.31 -3.35
N TRP A 206 -0.41 3.52 -3.90
CA TRP A 206 -1.24 3.77 -5.07
C TRP A 206 -0.47 4.58 -6.10
N TRP A 207 -0.27 4.02 -7.27
CA TRP A 207 0.43 4.66 -8.38
C TRP A 207 -0.53 5.12 -9.47
N GLY A 208 -0.31 6.35 -9.91
CA GLY A 208 -1.09 6.98 -10.97
C GLY A 208 -2.13 7.98 -10.46
N PRO A 209 -2.68 8.80 -11.35
CA PRO A 209 -3.56 9.92 -11.02
C PRO A 209 -5.00 9.48 -10.70
N SER A 210 -5.36 8.23 -10.99
CA SER A 210 -6.71 7.72 -10.80
C SER A 210 -7.15 7.76 -9.34
N ILE A 211 -8.45 7.95 -9.11
CA ILE A 211 -9.06 7.99 -7.79
C ILE A 211 -9.73 6.64 -7.46
N ARG A 212 -10.21 5.94 -8.47
CA ARG A 212 -11.03 4.73 -8.28
C ARG A 212 -10.36 3.45 -8.75
N ASN A 213 -9.67 3.48 -9.89
CA ASN A 213 -9.08 2.30 -10.53
C ASN A 213 -7.58 2.54 -10.72
N GLY A 214 -6.76 2.05 -9.79
CA GLY A 214 -5.32 1.97 -10.01
C GLY A 214 -5.02 0.89 -11.03
N VAL A 215 -4.14 1.18 -11.99
CA VAL A 215 -3.77 0.21 -13.03
C VAL A 215 -2.86 -0.87 -12.47
N LEU A 216 -1.94 -0.52 -11.58
CA LEU A 216 -0.97 -1.46 -11.01
C LEU A 216 -1.11 -1.61 -9.50
N MET A 217 -0.93 -0.52 -8.76
CA MET A 217 -1.04 -0.50 -7.31
C MET A 217 -2.27 0.28 -6.91
N SER A 218 -3.04 -0.30 -6.00
CA SER A 218 -4.29 0.27 -5.48
C SER A 218 -4.55 -0.24 -4.07
N ASN A 219 -5.63 0.21 -3.44
CA ASN A 219 -5.98 -0.12 -2.07
C ASN A 219 -6.97 -1.31 -1.97
N ASN A 220 -6.78 -2.36 -2.80
CA ASN A 220 -7.68 -3.52 -2.85
C ASN A 220 -7.25 -4.69 -1.96
N ALA A 221 -6.15 -4.56 -1.25
CA ALA A 221 -5.66 -5.53 -0.29
C ALA A 221 -4.88 -4.81 0.83
N GLN A 222 -4.54 -5.54 1.88
CA GLN A 222 -3.62 -5.02 2.90
C GLN A 222 -2.29 -4.60 2.28
N GLY A 223 -1.60 -3.63 2.89
CA GLY A 223 -0.23 -3.28 2.53
C GLY A 223 0.72 -4.46 2.73
N PHE A 224 1.90 -4.38 2.15
CA PHE A 224 2.91 -5.44 2.21
C PHE A 224 4.27 -4.88 2.63
N ASN A 225 5.08 -5.73 3.26
CA ASN A 225 6.43 -5.33 3.69
C ASN A 225 7.33 -5.07 2.50
N HIS A 226 7.84 -3.85 2.38
CA HIS A 226 8.69 -3.44 1.27
C HIS A 226 9.74 -2.41 1.69
N ILE A 227 10.84 -2.39 0.96
CA ILE A 227 11.78 -1.29 0.95
C ILE A 227 11.27 -0.26 -0.05
N THR A 228 11.28 1.01 0.32
CA THR A 228 10.91 2.12 -0.55
C THR A 228 12.01 3.15 -0.62
N ILE A 229 12.25 3.68 -1.84
CA ILE A 229 13.03 4.88 -2.09
C ILE A 229 12.13 5.81 -2.86
N ASN A 230 11.81 6.97 -2.32
CA ASN A 230 10.87 7.87 -2.96
C ASN A 230 11.24 9.34 -2.79
N THR A 231 10.75 10.16 -3.71
CA THR A 231 10.72 11.60 -3.51
C THR A 231 9.62 11.95 -2.51
N ARG A 232 9.93 12.81 -1.56
CA ARG A 232 9.00 13.35 -0.56
C ARG A 232 8.21 14.54 -1.10
N LYS A 233 8.83 15.28 -2.00
CA LYS A 233 8.27 16.42 -2.73
C LYS A 233 8.88 16.45 -4.13
N PRO A 234 8.24 17.13 -5.09
CA PRO A 234 8.80 17.29 -6.43
C PRO A 234 10.21 17.88 -6.38
N ILE A 235 11.13 17.29 -7.13
CA ILE A 235 12.50 17.78 -7.32
C ILE A 235 12.49 18.68 -8.54
N GLU A 236 12.80 19.96 -8.36
CA GLU A 236 12.89 20.91 -9.46
C GLU A 236 14.16 20.66 -10.27
N THR A 237 13.98 20.51 -11.58
CA THR A 237 15.07 20.31 -12.55
C THR A 237 14.98 21.36 -13.67
N ARG A 238 16.00 21.39 -14.56
CA ARG A 238 15.99 22.30 -15.71
C ARG A 238 14.84 22.01 -16.68
N ILE A 239 14.41 20.76 -16.78
CA ILE A 239 13.37 20.32 -17.73
C ILE A 239 11.97 20.28 -17.10
N GLY A 240 11.87 20.35 -15.79
CA GLY A 240 10.59 20.29 -15.06
C GLY A 240 10.69 19.68 -13.69
N ASN A 241 9.55 19.38 -13.08
CA ASN A 241 9.46 18.77 -11.75
C ASN A 241 9.41 17.26 -11.87
N PHE A 242 10.31 16.62 -11.13
CA PHE A 242 10.51 15.18 -11.14
C PHE A 242 10.06 14.56 -9.81
N GLU A 243 9.30 13.48 -9.89
CA GLU A 243 8.95 12.63 -8.75
C GLU A 243 9.19 11.17 -9.10
N PHE A 244 9.61 10.38 -8.14
CA PHE A 244 9.79 8.94 -8.32
C PHE A 244 9.52 8.16 -7.04
N GLN A 245 9.17 6.89 -7.20
CA GLN A 245 9.19 5.89 -6.15
C GLN A 245 9.70 4.58 -6.71
N PHE A 246 10.63 3.97 -6.01
CA PHE A 246 11.06 2.59 -6.21
C PHE A 246 10.60 1.77 -5.00
N VAL A 247 10.10 0.57 -5.27
CA VAL A 247 9.61 -0.35 -4.24
C VAL A 247 10.09 -1.75 -4.55
N THR A 248 10.57 -2.45 -3.54
CA THR A 248 10.85 -3.89 -3.62
C THR A 248 10.42 -4.57 -2.33
N GLY A 249 9.75 -5.71 -2.44
CA GLY A 249 9.19 -6.35 -1.26
C GLY A 249 8.60 -7.73 -1.53
N ARG A 250 7.90 -8.22 -0.54
CA ARG A 250 7.33 -9.55 -0.49
C ARG A 250 5.80 -9.46 -0.39
N LEU A 251 5.12 -10.05 -1.38
CA LEU A 251 3.67 -10.21 -1.38
C LEU A 251 3.33 -11.59 -0.83
N GLU A 252 2.61 -11.61 0.28
CA GLU A 252 2.14 -12.85 0.89
C GLU A 252 0.87 -13.35 0.21
N PRO A 253 0.68 -14.67 0.11
CA PRO A 253 -0.59 -15.25 -0.36
C PRO A 253 -1.72 -14.97 0.65
N SER A 254 -2.96 -15.01 0.18
CA SER A 254 -4.14 -14.89 1.05
C SER A 254 -4.25 -16.02 2.07
N GLY A 255 -3.74 -17.19 1.74
CA GLY A 255 -3.85 -18.42 2.53
C GLY A 255 -5.18 -19.16 2.32
N PHE A 256 -6.04 -18.70 1.42
CA PHE A 256 -7.35 -19.30 1.16
C PHE A 256 -7.45 -19.84 -0.27
N ASN A 257 -7.99 -21.03 -0.39
CA ASN A 257 -8.25 -21.66 -1.68
C ASN A 257 -9.62 -21.25 -2.26
N PRO A 258 -9.81 -21.32 -3.59
CA PRO A 258 -11.13 -21.24 -4.17
C PRO A 258 -11.98 -22.45 -3.75
N PRO A 259 -13.32 -22.37 -3.81
CA PRO A 259 -14.20 -23.48 -3.46
C PRO A 259 -14.09 -24.64 -4.46
N GLY A 260 -14.45 -25.86 -4.03
CA GLY A 260 -14.59 -27.03 -4.89
C GLY A 260 -13.28 -27.53 -5.49
N THR A 261 -12.16 -27.41 -4.78
CA THR A 261 -10.81 -27.81 -5.26
C THR A 261 -10.63 -29.31 -5.50
N ASP A 262 -11.57 -30.13 -5.06
CA ASP A 262 -11.62 -31.58 -5.22
C ASP A 262 -12.28 -32.03 -6.55
N ARG A 263 -12.87 -31.11 -7.31
CA ARG A 263 -13.52 -31.43 -8.59
C ARG A 263 -12.55 -32.06 -9.58
N THR A 264 -13.05 -33.10 -10.26
CA THR A 264 -12.31 -33.81 -11.30
C THR A 264 -13.10 -33.81 -12.62
N TYR A 265 -12.39 -33.83 -13.73
CA TYR A 265 -12.94 -34.09 -15.07
C TYR A 265 -12.11 -35.17 -15.76
N ALA A 266 -12.77 -36.23 -16.24
CA ALA A 266 -12.08 -37.36 -16.86
C ALA A 266 -10.91 -37.92 -15.99
N GLY A 267 -11.10 -37.97 -14.67
CA GLY A 267 -10.09 -38.48 -13.74
C GLY A 267 -8.96 -37.48 -13.39
N THR A 268 -8.95 -36.29 -14.00
CA THR A 268 -7.94 -35.25 -13.72
C THR A 268 -8.53 -34.18 -12.83
N LYS A 269 -7.79 -33.75 -11.79
CA LYS A 269 -8.20 -32.62 -10.97
C LYS A 269 -8.28 -31.34 -11.81
N LEU A 270 -9.40 -30.63 -11.71
CA LEU A 270 -9.59 -29.34 -12.39
C LEU A 270 -8.80 -28.22 -11.72
N PHE A 271 -8.68 -28.27 -10.40
CA PHE A 271 -7.87 -27.31 -9.66
C PHE A 271 -6.42 -27.77 -9.65
N ILE A 272 -5.58 -27.03 -10.35
CA ILE A 272 -4.13 -27.22 -10.32
C ILE A 272 -3.55 -26.07 -9.49
N PRO A 273 -2.92 -26.37 -8.33
CA PRO A 273 -2.26 -25.37 -7.53
C PRO A 273 -1.27 -24.53 -8.35
N LYS A 274 -1.16 -23.25 -8.01
CA LYS A 274 -0.12 -22.39 -8.57
C LYS A 274 1.23 -23.02 -8.24
N ILE A 275 2.10 -23.11 -9.19
CA ILE A 275 3.52 -23.45 -9.07
C ILE A 275 3.89 -24.32 -7.84
N ASN A 276 4.29 -25.55 -8.12
CA ASN A 276 4.65 -26.57 -7.12
C ASN A 276 3.54 -27.01 -6.18
N GLN A 277 3.10 -28.16 -6.44
CA GLN A 277 2.05 -28.96 -5.82
C GLN A 277 2.21 -29.23 -4.32
N SER A 278 3.22 -28.69 -3.63
CA SER A 278 3.51 -29.03 -2.24
C SER A 278 2.98 -28.04 -1.21
N SER A 279 2.83 -26.77 -1.49
CA SER A 279 2.11 -25.85 -0.61
C SER A 279 1.79 -24.53 -1.27
N GLN A 280 0.53 -24.29 -1.60
CA GLN A 280 0.07 -22.99 -2.12
C GLN A 280 0.15 -21.88 -1.08
N THR A 281 0.15 -22.23 0.20
CA THR A 281 0.12 -21.28 1.31
C THR A 281 1.45 -20.63 1.57
N ASP A 282 2.56 -21.21 1.12
CA ASP A 282 3.91 -20.75 1.44
C ASP A 282 4.62 -20.09 0.26
N ASP A 283 3.99 -20.03 -0.93
CA ASP A 283 4.61 -19.45 -2.12
C ASP A 283 4.33 -17.94 -2.19
N TRP A 284 5.15 -17.19 -1.50
CA TRP A 284 5.16 -15.74 -1.59
C TRP A 284 5.66 -15.25 -2.96
N ARG A 285 5.36 -14.01 -3.30
CA ARG A 285 5.76 -13.40 -4.56
C ARG A 285 6.71 -12.24 -4.31
N PHE A 286 7.85 -12.28 -4.97
CA PHE A 286 8.73 -11.12 -5.07
C PHE A 286 8.06 -10.04 -5.91
N PHE A 287 8.06 -8.83 -5.42
CA PHE A 287 7.60 -7.65 -6.13
C PHE A 287 8.72 -6.63 -6.21
N GLN A 288 8.93 -6.08 -7.40
CA GLN A 288 9.79 -4.93 -7.61
C GLN A 288 9.15 -4.02 -8.65
N GLY A 289 9.10 -2.73 -8.34
CA GLY A 289 8.52 -1.79 -9.27
C GLY A 289 9.01 -0.37 -9.04
N TYR A 290 8.82 0.46 -10.04
CA TYR A 290 9.07 1.89 -9.93
C TYR A 290 8.10 2.70 -10.77
N ILE A 291 7.87 3.90 -10.29
CA ILE A 291 7.14 4.95 -11.00
C ILE A 291 8.04 6.18 -11.10
N ILE A 292 8.05 6.78 -12.26
CA ILE A 292 8.71 8.05 -12.55
C ILE A 292 7.66 9.00 -13.10
N LYS A 293 7.64 10.23 -12.60
CA LYS A 293 6.75 11.29 -13.08
C LYS A 293 7.54 12.55 -13.39
N LEU A 294 7.28 13.12 -14.54
CA LEU A 294 7.81 14.40 -14.98
C LEU A 294 6.68 15.38 -15.28
N SER A 295 6.75 16.58 -14.72
CA SER A 295 5.92 17.72 -15.12
C SER A 295 6.80 18.70 -15.85
N PRO A 296 6.72 18.82 -17.19
CA PRO A 296 7.56 19.71 -17.98
C PRO A 296 7.39 21.19 -17.59
N LYS A 297 8.48 21.94 -17.54
CA LYS A 297 8.47 23.33 -17.07
C LYS A 297 7.64 24.25 -17.96
N ASN A 298 7.63 24.00 -19.28
CA ASN A 298 7.04 24.90 -20.27
C ASN A 298 5.60 24.53 -20.66
N ILE A 299 5.03 23.48 -20.05
CA ILE A 299 3.67 23.03 -20.35
C ILE A 299 2.94 22.87 -19.03
N GLU A 300 2.09 23.84 -18.74
CA GLU A 300 1.29 23.83 -17.52
C GLU A 300 0.33 22.64 -17.49
N ASN A 301 0.13 22.08 -16.31
CA ASN A 301 -0.81 20.99 -16.04
C ASN A 301 -0.54 19.67 -16.80
N LEU A 302 0.59 19.54 -17.49
CA LEU A 302 1.02 18.28 -18.08
C LEU A 302 1.82 17.47 -17.07
N HIS A 303 1.38 16.23 -16.86
CA HIS A 303 2.07 15.25 -16.01
C HIS A 303 2.28 13.96 -16.78
N LEU A 304 3.53 13.64 -17.07
CA LEU A 304 3.92 12.41 -17.76
C LEU A 304 4.37 11.38 -16.71
N GLY A 305 3.76 10.20 -16.71
CA GLY A 305 4.08 9.11 -15.79
C GLY A 305 4.55 7.87 -16.53
N PHE A 306 5.57 7.21 -16.03
CA PHE A 306 6.02 5.91 -16.49
C PHE A 306 6.11 4.95 -15.31
N ILE A 307 5.52 3.76 -15.46
CA ILE A 307 5.49 2.73 -14.43
C ILE A 307 6.02 1.43 -15.03
N ARG A 308 6.92 0.77 -14.30
CA ARG A 308 7.36 -0.59 -14.59
C ARG A 308 7.37 -1.41 -13.32
N TRP A 309 6.99 -2.68 -13.43
CA TRP A 309 7.01 -3.61 -12.32
C TRP A 309 7.29 -5.04 -12.79
N VAL A 310 7.77 -5.84 -11.86
CA VAL A 310 7.99 -7.28 -12.02
C VAL A 310 7.44 -7.96 -10.78
N GLN A 311 6.74 -9.07 -10.99
CA GLN A 311 6.26 -9.94 -9.93
C GLN A 311 6.61 -11.37 -10.29
N MET A 312 7.25 -12.09 -9.38
CA MET A 312 7.66 -13.48 -9.57
C MET A 312 7.37 -14.29 -8.32
N TYR A 313 6.99 -15.55 -8.48
CA TYR A 313 6.88 -16.48 -7.37
C TYR A 313 8.27 -16.79 -6.79
N SER A 314 8.34 -17.03 -5.48
CA SER A 314 9.60 -17.33 -4.79
C SER A 314 10.31 -18.57 -5.36
N ALA A 315 9.56 -19.59 -5.76
CA ALA A 315 10.08 -20.78 -6.39
C ALA A 315 10.91 -20.50 -7.66
N LEU A 316 10.55 -19.45 -8.41
CA LEU A 316 11.30 -19.03 -9.60
C LEU A 316 12.63 -18.36 -9.25
N LEU A 317 12.67 -17.62 -8.14
CA LEU A 317 13.90 -16.98 -7.65
C LEU A 317 14.91 -18.00 -7.13
N GLU A 318 14.42 -19.09 -6.55
CA GLU A 318 15.24 -20.16 -5.99
C GLU A 318 15.75 -21.15 -7.06
N GLY A 319 15.45 -20.92 -8.33
CA GLY A 319 15.85 -21.82 -9.42
C GLY A 319 15.15 -23.18 -9.40
N LYS A 320 14.09 -23.32 -8.61
CA LYS A 320 13.30 -24.56 -8.51
C LYS A 320 12.38 -24.78 -9.71
N TYR A 321 12.36 -23.84 -10.65
CA TYR A 321 11.51 -23.87 -11.84
C TYR A 321 12.36 -23.72 -13.10
N GLU A 322 12.44 -24.75 -13.90
CA GLU A 322 12.99 -24.66 -15.25
C GLU A 322 11.97 -23.99 -16.16
N TRP A 323 12.25 -22.78 -16.61
CA TRP A 323 11.34 -21.91 -17.36
C TRP A 323 10.99 -22.43 -18.74
N PHE A 324 11.72 -23.39 -19.26
CA PHE A 324 11.45 -23.99 -20.56
C PHE A 324 12.03 -25.41 -20.61
N GLU A 325 11.32 -26.41 -20.15
CA GLU A 325 11.34 -27.66 -20.90
C GLU A 325 10.27 -27.55 -21.98
N GLY A 326 10.66 -26.98 -23.09
CA GLY A 326 9.92 -27.08 -24.34
C GLY A 326 9.88 -28.52 -24.78
N LYS A 327 8.73 -29.14 -24.69
CA LYS A 327 8.29 -30.25 -25.53
C LYS A 327 6.92 -29.98 -26.01
#